data_9414875dc36d7172b14931b16976e9b3
#
_entry.id   9414875dc36d7172b14931b16976e9b3
#
_cell.length_a   1.000
_cell.length_b   1.000
_cell.length_c   1.000
_cell.angle_alpha   90.00
_cell.angle_beta   90.00
_cell.angle_gamma   90.00
#
_symmetry.space_group_name_H-M   'P 1'
#
loop_
_entity.id
_entity.type
_entity.pdbx_description
1 polymer ?
#
loop_
_entity_poly.entity_id
_entity_poly.type
_entity_poly.pdbx_seq_one_letter_code
_entity_poly.pdbx_strand_id
1 'polypeptide(L)'
;NSLKNEIGSESLNENNLVCKAIIEIKRKYKNQIGIMCDVALDPYTSHGHDGLIKSNQILNDETIKVLVNQSLLQAEMGCDVLAPSDMMDGRIGKIRKALDKSNYQDVQILSYAAKYASSFYGPFRDAVGSKGSLKGDKKTYQMDFKNSDEALREVALDIKEGADMVMVKPGMPYLDIIKSVKEKFKIPVFAYQVSGEYSLIANAIQKKLVNEDIIYESLIGFKRAGANAIVSYYADRIDKIIK
;
A
#
# COMPACT_ATOMS: atom_id res chain seq x y z
N ASN A 1 -14.44 9.92 11.02
CA ASN A 1 -15.53 9.40 10.15
C ASN A 1 -16.46 10.49 9.61
N SER A 2 -16.57 11.66 10.28
CA SER A 2 -17.41 12.77 9.83
C SER A 2 -16.96 13.47 8.53
N LEU A 3 -15.71 13.26 8.12
CA LEU A 3 -15.11 13.86 6.91
C LEU A 3 -15.16 12.95 5.68
N LYS A 4 -15.63 11.70 5.84
CA LYS A 4 -15.79 10.79 4.70
C LYS A 4 -17.00 11.17 3.86
N ASN A 5 -16.84 11.16 2.54
CA ASN A 5 -17.93 11.34 1.59
C ASN A 5 -17.78 10.45 0.35
N GLU A 6 -18.72 10.48 -0.57
CA GLU A 6 -18.73 9.60 -1.75
C GLU A 6 -17.55 9.81 -2.70
N ILE A 7 -16.98 10.99 -2.73
CA ILE A 7 -15.87 11.35 -3.63
C ILE A 7 -14.51 11.40 -2.94
N GLY A 8 -14.46 11.11 -1.63
CA GLY A 8 -13.20 11.12 -0.88
C GLY A 8 -12.50 12.47 -0.82
N SER A 9 -13.24 13.58 -0.80
CA SER A 9 -12.68 14.94 -0.94
C SER A 9 -11.66 15.31 0.15
N GLU A 10 -11.71 14.69 1.32
CA GLU A 10 -10.73 14.91 2.39
C GLU A 10 -9.31 14.46 1.96
N SER A 11 -9.18 13.57 0.98
CA SER A 11 -7.87 13.17 0.42
C SER A 11 -7.11 14.33 -0.23
N LEU A 12 -7.82 15.39 -0.64
CA LEU A 12 -7.29 16.59 -1.30
C LEU A 12 -7.25 17.82 -0.36
N ASN A 13 -7.57 17.65 0.91
CA ASN A 13 -7.51 18.73 1.89
C ASN A 13 -6.07 18.87 2.41
N GLU A 14 -5.43 20.01 2.19
CA GLU A 14 -4.07 20.32 2.68
C GLU A 14 -3.94 20.20 4.21
N ASN A 15 -5.04 20.33 4.92
CA ASN A 15 -5.12 20.23 6.37
C ASN A 15 -5.52 18.84 6.88
N ASN A 16 -5.55 17.81 6.01
CA ASN A 16 -5.85 16.45 6.43
C ASN A 16 -4.76 15.87 7.35
N LEU A 17 -5.08 14.77 8.02
CA LEU A 17 -4.18 14.16 9.00
C LEU A 17 -2.83 13.74 8.38
N VAL A 18 -2.84 13.22 7.14
CA VAL A 18 -1.62 12.74 6.46
C VAL A 18 -0.71 13.92 6.14
N CYS A 19 -1.24 15.00 5.56
CA CYS A 19 -0.48 16.21 5.26
C CYS A 19 0.15 16.81 6.51
N LYS A 20 -0.61 16.93 7.59
CA LYS A 20 -0.09 17.40 8.88
C LYS A 20 1.01 16.50 9.43
N ALA A 21 0.85 15.18 9.32
CA ALA A 21 1.86 14.22 9.78
C ALA A 21 3.16 14.34 8.97
N ILE A 22 3.09 14.47 7.64
CA ILE A 22 4.26 14.67 6.78
C ILE A 22 5.03 15.91 7.22
N ILE A 23 4.35 17.06 7.34
CA ILE A 23 4.95 18.34 7.73
C ILE A 23 5.65 18.22 9.09
N GLU A 24 4.98 17.66 10.10
CA GLU A 24 5.53 17.53 11.44
C GLU A 24 6.73 16.58 11.49
N ILE A 25 6.69 15.46 10.77
CA ILE A 25 7.80 14.51 10.69
C ILE A 25 9.00 15.16 9.99
N LYS A 26 8.78 15.84 8.86
CA LYS A 26 9.86 16.57 8.15
C LYS A 26 10.43 17.69 9.00
N ARG A 27 9.61 18.45 9.72
CA ARG A 27 10.06 19.49 10.64
C ARG A 27 10.98 18.92 11.73
N LYS A 28 10.62 17.75 12.31
CA LYS A 28 11.35 17.13 13.43
C LYS A 28 12.62 16.42 12.96
N TYR A 29 12.53 15.62 11.92
CA TYR A 29 13.62 14.71 11.51
C TYR A 29 14.35 15.13 10.24
N LYS A 30 13.85 16.17 9.54
CA LYS A 30 14.43 16.67 8.27
C LYS A 30 14.65 15.51 7.29
N ASN A 31 15.88 15.36 6.79
CA ASN A 31 16.26 14.31 5.83
C ASN A 31 16.85 13.05 6.50
N GLN A 32 16.68 12.88 7.83
CA GLN A 32 17.19 11.68 8.52
C GLN A 32 16.36 10.43 8.25
N ILE A 33 15.09 10.62 7.89
CA ILE A 33 14.16 9.53 7.54
C ILE A 33 13.39 9.88 6.28
N GLY A 34 13.12 8.87 5.45
CA GLY A 34 12.20 8.98 4.32
C GLY A 34 10.74 8.77 4.76
N ILE A 35 9.83 9.50 4.15
CA ILE A 35 8.39 9.37 4.38
C ILE A 35 7.76 8.69 3.18
N MET A 36 7.09 7.57 3.43
CA MET A 36 6.27 6.86 2.44
C MET A 36 4.79 7.05 2.77
N CYS A 37 4.02 7.54 1.82
CA CYS A 37 2.58 7.74 1.97
C CYS A 37 1.77 6.86 1.05
N ASP A 38 0.73 6.25 1.59
CA ASP A 38 -0.28 5.55 0.82
C ASP A 38 -1.07 6.55 -0.05
N VAL A 39 -1.31 6.20 -1.31
CA VAL A 39 -2.18 6.95 -2.22
C VAL A 39 -3.38 6.07 -2.52
N ALA A 40 -4.50 6.38 -1.89
CA ALA A 40 -5.75 5.62 -1.98
C ALA A 40 -6.93 6.44 -1.47
N LEU A 41 -8.16 6.07 -1.84
CA LEU A 41 -9.36 6.78 -1.45
C LEU A 41 -10.19 6.06 -0.38
N ASP A 42 -9.96 4.77 -0.10
CA ASP A 42 -10.77 4.01 0.87
C ASP A 42 -10.75 4.57 2.31
N PRO A 43 -9.69 5.25 2.81
CA PRO A 43 -9.76 5.94 4.09
C PRO A 43 -10.70 7.14 4.09
N TYR A 44 -10.99 7.72 2.92
CA TYR A 44 -11.72 8.98 2.73
C TYR A 44 -13.12 8.79 2.15
N THR A 45 -13.40 7.66 1.51
CA THR A 45 -14.72 7.38 0.92
C THR A 45 -15.70 6.84 1.95
N SER A 46 -16.96 7.26 1.88
CA SER A 46 -18.03 6.77 2.75
C SER A 46 -18.46 5.35 2.45
N HIS A 47 -18.19 4.86 1.23
CA HIS A 47 -18.50 3.49 0.78
C HIS A 47 -17.32 2.51 0.92
N GLY A 48 -16.13 2.96 1.36
CA GLY A 48 -14.97 2.11 1.67
C GLY A 48 -14.23 1.49 0.47
N HIS A 49 -14.55 1.86 -0.77
CA HIS A 49 -13.79 1.47 -1.96
C HIS A 49 -12.60 2.39 -2.21
N ASP A 50 -11.56 1.84 -2.86
CA ASP A 50 -10.36 2.59 -3.24
C ASP A 50 -10.61 3.54 -4.44
N GLY A 51 -11.72 3.36 -5.16
CA GLY A 51 -12.11 4.17 -6.32
C GLY A 51 -13.49 4.80 -6.17
N LEU A 52 -13.77 5.80 -7.02
CA LEU A 52 -15.07 6.44 -7.13
C LEU A 52 -16.10 5.47 -7.69
N ILE A 53 -17.35 5.58 -7.25
CA ILE A 53 -18.43 4.68 -7.65
C ILE A 53 -19.54 5.48 -8.35
N LYS A 54 -20.02 4.95 -9.49
CA LYS A 54 -21.26 5.37 -10.12
C LYS A 54 -22.03 4.16 -10.63
N SER A 55 -23.33 4.09 -10.37
CA SER A 55 -24.18 2.96 -10.78
C SER A 55 -23.60 1.59 -10.39
N ASN A 56 -23.03 1.50 -9.20
CA ASN A 56 -22.39 0.30 -8.65
C ASN A 56 -21.13 -0.18 -9.41
N GLN A 57 -20.51 0.69 -10.20
CA GLN A 57 -19.27 0.42 -10.92
C GLN A 57 -18.16 1.35 -10.44
N ILE A 58 -16.95 0.82 -10.36
CA ILE A 58 -15.75 1.62 -10.08
C ILE A 58 -15.39 2.40 -11.34
N LEU A 59 -15.21 3.71 -11.19
CA LEU A 59 -14.82 4.61 -12.25
C LEU A 59 -13.29 4.75 -12.29
N ASN A 60 -12.63 3.96 -13.13
CA ASN A 60 -11.17 3.93 -13.21
C ASN A 60 -10.56 5.32 -13.48
N ASP A 61 -10.93 5.93 -14.59
CA ASP A 61 -10.28 7.16 -15.07
C ASP A 61 -10.57 8.38 -14.19
N GLU A 62 -11.78 8.47 -13.63
CA GLU A 62 -12.15 9.52 -12.68
C GLU A 62 -11.41 9.36 -11.36
N THR A 63 -11.23 8.11 -10.90
CA THR A 63 -10.45 7.80 -9.70
C THR A 63 -9.00 8.22 -9.89
N ILE A 64 -8.37 7.87 -11.02
CA ILE A 64 -6.97 8.24 -11.31
C ILE A 64 -6.77 9.76 -11.25
N LYS A 65 -7.72 10.57 -11.71
CA LYS A 65 -7.61 12.04 -11.61
C LYS A 65 -7.51 12.52 -10.16
N VAL A 66 -8.28 11.90 -9.26
CA VAL A 66 -8.21 12.22 -7.82
C VAL A 66 -6.89 11.74 -7.22
N LEU A 67 -6.44 10.52 -7.55
CA LEU A 67 -5.18 9.96 -7.07
C LEU A 67 -3.96 10.78 -7.53
N VAL A 68 -3.98 11.30 -8.75
CA VAL A 68 -2.93 12.23 -9.25
C VAL A 68 -2.89 13.49 -8.39
N ASN A 69 -4.03 14.10 -8.09
CA ASN A 69 -4.08 15.30 -7.27
C ASN A 69 -3.65 15.00 -5.82
N GLN A 70 -4.04 13.86 -5.25
CA GLN A 70 -3.59 13.41 -3.93
C GLN A 70 -2.06 13.21 -3.91
N SER A 71 -1.51 12.63 -4.96
CA SER A 71 -0.07 12.41 -5.12
C SER A 71 0.72 13.72 -5.18
N LEU A 72 0.23 14.70 -5.95
CA LEU A 72 0.86 16.03 -6.02
C LEU A 72 0.80 16.74 -4.68
N LEU A 73 -0.34 16.69 -3.98
CA LEU A 73 -0.49 17.27 -2.66
C LEU A 73 0.48 16.64 -1.65
N GLN A 74 0.59 15.31 -1.61
CA GLN A 74 1.51 14.63 -0.70
C GLN A 74 2.99 14.94 -1.03
N ALA A 75 3.34 15.05 -2.31
CA ALA A 75 4.68 15.46 -2.76
C ALA A 75 5.00 16.91 -2.32
N GLU A 76 4.04 17.84 -2.47
CA GLU A 76 4.15 19.22 -2.01
C GLU A 76 4.35 19.32 -0.49
N MET A 77 3.71 18.45 0.30
CA MET A 77 3.89 18.39 1.75
C MET A 77 5.25 17.79 2.16
N GLY A 78 6.02 17.21 1.21
CA GLY A 78 7.36 16.67 1.46
C GLY A 78 7.44 15.16 1.58
N CYS A 79 6.47 14.41 1.02
CA CYS A 79 6.55 12.96 0.92
C CYS A 79 7.69 12.54 -0.02
N ASP A 80 8.50 11.56 0.37
CA ASP A 80 9.62 11.07 -0.45
C ASP A 80 9.22 9.92 -1.37
N VAL A 81 8.26 9.10 -0.95
CA VAL A 81 7.78 7.93 -1.69
C VAL A 81 6.26 7.89 -1.70
N LEU A 82 5.67 7.91 -2.86
CA LEU A 82 4.24 7.71 -3.04
C LEU A 82 3.94 6.23 -3.30
N ALA A 83 2.98 5.67 -2.59
CA ALA A 83 2.66 4.25 -2.65
C ALA A 83 1.19 4.01 -3.08
N PRO A 84 0.87 4.10 -4.38
CA PRO A 84 -0.49 3.88 -4.88
C PRO A 84 -0.98 2.46 -4.61
N SER A 85 -2.02 2.35 -3.80
CA SER A 85 -2.54 1.05 -3.32
C SER A 85 -3.94 0.71 -3.82
N ASP A 86 -4.47 1.50 -4.73
CA ASP A 86 -5.85 1.45 -5.22
C ASP A 86 -6.12 0.38 -6.28
N MET A 87 -5.12 -0.01 -7.08
CA MET A 87 -5.19 -0.97 -8.20
C MET A 87 -5.96 -0.47 -9.43
N MET A 88 -6.11 0.84 -9.63
CA MET A 88 -6.68 1.36 -10.88
C MET A 88 -5.67 1.21 -12.03
N ASP A 89 -6.16 0.86 -13.22
CA ASP A 89 -5.33 0.62 -14.40
C ASP A 89 -4.74 1.92 -14.97
N GLY A 90 -3.42 1.96 -15.20
CA GLY A 90 -2.70 3.12 -15.75
C GLY A 90 -2.41 4.24 -14.75
N ARG A 91 -2.66 4.04 -13.45
CA ARG A 91 -2.45 5.05 -12.41
C ARG A 91 -0.99 5.46 -12.23
N ILE A 92 -0.07 4.51 -12.32
CA ILE A 92 1.35 4.77 -12.10
C ILE A 92 1.88 5.74 -13.15
N GLY A 93 1.59 5.50 -14.42
CA GLY A 93 2.02 6.36 -15.52
C GLY A 93 1.44 7.77 -15.45
N LYS A 94 0.18 7.91 -14.99
CA LYS A 94 -0.44 9.22 -14.81
C LYS A 94 0.16 10.00 -13.64
N ILE A 95 0.43 9.33 -12.51
CA ILE A 95 1.09 9.92 -11.34
C ILE A 95 2.51 10.34 -11.70
N ARG A 96 3.33 9.46 -12.29
CA ARG A 96 4.71 9.77 -12.68
C ARG A 96 4.77 10.98 -13.60
N LYS A 97 3.94 11.00 -14.65
CA LYS A 97 3.86 12.13 -15.58
C LYS A 97 3.48 13.44 -14.90
N ALA A 98 2.57 13.41 -13.93
CA ALA A 98 2.15 14.60 -13.21
C ALA A 98 3.25 15.12 -12.29
N LEU A 99 3.94 14.24 -11.55
CA LEU A 99 5.08 14.57 -10.70
C LEU A 99 6.21 15.21 -11.51
N ASP A 100 6.58 14.62 -12.64
CA ASP A 100 7.64 15.14 -13.52
C ASP A 100 7.30 16.54 -14.06
N LYS A 101 6.05 16.75 -14.46
CA LYS A 101 5.56 18.05 -14.94
C LYS A 101 5.57 19.12 -13.85
N SER A 102 5.42 18.72 -12.59
CA SER A 102 5.38 19.60 -11.42
C SER A 102 6.72 19.73 -10.70
N ASN A 103 7.83 19.30 -11.33
CA ASN A 103 9.20 19.33 -10.80
C ASN A 103 9.41 18.48 -9.54
N TYR A 104 8.68 17.35 -9.41
CA TYR A 104 8.85 16.35 -8.36
C TYR A 104 9.49 15.06 -8.88
N GLN A 105 10.52 15.15 -9.74
CA GLN A 105 11.20 14.01 -10.35
C GLN A 105 11.86 13.09 -9.30
N ASP A 106 12.30 13.66 -8.18
CA ASP A 106 12.97 12.93 -7.10
C ASP A 106 11.99 12.15 -6.18
N VAL A 107 10.69 12.42 -6.28
CA VAL A 107 9.67 11.67 -5.54
C VAL A 107 9.50 10.30 -6.18
N GLN A 108 9.80 9.25 -5.41
CA GLN A 108 9.74 7.86 -5.88
C GLN A 108 8.31 7.31 -5.85
N ILE A 109 8.06 6.31 -6.69
CA ILE A 109 6.78 5.58 -6.72
C ILE A 109 7.02 4.12 -6.34
N LEU A 110 6.41 3.68 -5.23
CA LEU A 110 6.29 2.28 -4.84
C LEU A 110 4.89 1.78 -5.22
N SER A 111 4.78 1.09 -6.35
CA SER A 111 3.48 0.54 -6.74
C SER A 111 3.08 -0.68 -5.93
N TYR A 112 1.83 -0.71 -5.44
CA TYR A 112 1.19 -1.95 -4.97
C TYR A 112 0.80 -2.81 -6.19
N ALA A 113 1.80 -3.24 -6.95
CA ALA A 113 1.65 -3.89 -8.25
C ALA A 113 1.00 -5.28 -8.17
N ALA A 114 1.15 -5.98 -7.04
CA ALA A 114 0.55 -7.29 -6.81
C ALA A 114 -0.25 -7.30 -5.50
N LYS A 115 -1.44 -6.70 -5.52
CA LYS A 115 -2.36 -6.65 -4.37
C LYS A 115 -3.55 -7.59 -4.58
N TYR A 116 -3.61 -8.62 -3.76
CA TYR A 116 -4.62 -9.67 -3.84
C TYR A 116 -5.85 -9.36 -3.00
N ALA A 117 -7.03 -9.74 -3.47
CA ALA A 117 -8.23 -9.78 -2.65
C ALA A 117 -8.06 -10.85 -1.56
N SER A 118 -7.98 -10.44 -0.30
CA SER A 118 -7.57 -11.32 0.79
C SER A 118 -8.41 -11.16 2.04
N SER A 119 -8.63 -12.27 2.73
CA SER A 119 -9.25 -12.31 4.06
C SER A 119 -8.32 -11.76 5.15
N PHE A 120 -7.02 -11.69 4.90
CA PHE A 120 -6.03 -11.14 5.85
C PHE A 120 -6.15 -9.63 6.10
N TYR A 121 -7.02 -8.93 5.38
CA TYR A 121 -7.27 -7.48 5.61
C TYR A 121 -8.29 -7.19 6.72
N GLY A 122 -8.88 -8.21 7.35
CA GLY A 122 -9.96 -8.05 8.33
C GLY A 122 -9.68 -7.00 9.41
N PRO A 123 -8.60 -7.13 10.22
CA PRO A 123 -8.33 -6.20 11.31
C PRO A 123 -8.11 -4.75 10.86
N PHE A 124 -7.48 -4.52 9.71
CA PHE A 124 -7.32 -3.19 9.12
C PHE A 124 -8.67 -2.58 8.74
N ARG A 125 -9.54 -3.35 8.08
CA ARG A 125 -10.89 -2.87 7.70
C ARG A 125 -11.72 -2.47 8.91
N ASP A 126 -11.58 -3.19 10.03
CA ASP A 126 -12.22 -2.82 11.30
C ASP A 126 -11.65 -1.51 11.85
N ALA A 127 -10.32 -1.35 11.86
CA ALA A 127 -9.64 -0.17 12.39
C ALA A 127 -9.98 1.11 11.62
N VAL A 128 -10.07 1.05 10.28
CA VAL A 128 -10.45 2.23 9.45
C VAL A 128 -11.96 2.40 9.31
N GLY A 129 -12.76 1.54 9.97
CA GLY A 129 -14.22 1.61 9.95
C GLY A 129 -14.84 1.31 8.58
N SER A 130 -14.14 0.58 7.72
CA SER A 130 -14.63 0.22 6.38
C SER A 130 -15.42 -1.09 6.36
N LYS A 131 -15.34 -1.93 7.42
CA LYS A 131 -16.04 -3.21 7.49
C LYS A 131 -17.57 -3.08 7.39
N GLY A 132 -18.13 -2.02 7.97
CA GLY A 132 -19.58 -1.75 7.92
C GLY A 132 -20.01 -0.88 6.74
N SER A 133 -19.08 -0.21 6.06
CA SER A 133 -19.38 0.72 4.96
C SER A 133 -19.06 0.15 3.57
N LEU A 134 -18.24 -0.90 3.48
CA LEU A 134 -17.88 -1.50 2.20
C LEU A 134 -19.11 -2.14 1.53
N LYS A 135 -19.55 -1.55 0.43
CA LYS A 135 -20.64 -2.07 -0.41
C LYS A 135 -20.08 -3.11 -1.38
N GLY A 136 -20.40 -4.40 -1.16
CA GLY A 136 -19.87 -5.50 -1.97
C GLY A 136 -18.45 -5.91 -1.57
N ASP A 137 -17.59 -6.20 -2.54
CA ASP A 137 -16.20 -6.58 -2.33
C ASP A 137 -15.25 -5.81 -3.26
N LYS A 138 -13.93 -6.02 -3.10
CA LYS A 138 -12.90 -5.37 -3.91
C LYS A 138 -12.35 -6.27 -5.04
N LYS A 139 -13.00 -7.41 -5.33
CA LYS A 139 -12.51 -8.41 -6.29
C LYS A 139 -12.55 -7.94 -7.74
N THR A 140 -13.26 -6.85 -8.03
CA THR A 140 -13.31 -6.27 -9.39
C THR A 140 -12.02 -5.57 -9.77
N TYR A 141 -11.15 -5.23 -8.80
CA TYR A 141 -9.87 -4.53 -9.04
C TYR A 141 -8.71 -5.06 -8.18
N GLN A 142 -8.96 -5.85 -7.14
CA GLN A 142 -7.90 -6.60 -6.46
C GLN A 142 -7.79 -8.00 -7.08
N MET A 143 -6.57 -8.50 -7.21
CA MET A 143 -6.27 -9.74 -7.93
C MET A 143 -6.87 -10.98 -7.25
N ASP A 144 -7.23 -11.98 -8.04
CA ASP A 144 -7.66 -13.28 -7.51
C ASP A 144 -6.46 -14.01 -6.90
N PHE A 145 -6.59 -14.41 -5.63
CA PHE A 145 -5.55 -15.14 -4.89
C PHE A 145 -5.18 -16.50 -5.49
N LYS A 146 -5.93 -17.01 -6.47
CA LYS A 146 -5.64 -18.24 -7.20
C LYS A 146 -4.73 -18.05 -8.41
N ASN A 147 -4.46 -16.78 -8.78
CA ASN A 147 -3.77 -16.44 -10.01
C ASN A 147 -2.41 -15.81 -9.74
N SER A 148 -1.34 -16.43 -10.21
CA SER A 148 0.03 -15.91 -10.10
C SER A 148 0.47 -15.12 -11.34
N ASP A 149 -0.06 -15.46 -12.53
CA ASP A 149 0.40 -14.88 -13.80
C ASP A 149 0.00 -13.41 -13.95
N GLU A 150 -1.18 -13.07 -13.44
CA GLU A 150 -1.67 -11.68 -13.39
C GLU A 150 -0.69 -10.78 -12.62
N ALA A 151 -0.13 -11.24 -11.49
CA ALA A 151 0.85 -10.48 -10.73
C ALA A 151 2.08 -10.09 -11.58
N LEU A 152 2.59 -11.01 -12.39
CA LEU A 152 3.74 -10.75 -13.25
C LEU A 152 3.41 -9.79 -14.40
N ARG A 153 2.16 -9.81 -14.89
CA ARG A 153 1.68 -8.86 -15.88
C ARG A 153 1.56 -7.46 -15.30
N GLU A 154 0.89 -7.32 -14.17
CA GLU A 154 0.67 -6.02 -13.51
C GLU A 154 1.98 -5.38 -13.08
N VAL A 155 2.90 -6.16 -12.50
CA VAL A 155 4.25 -5.67 -12.17
C VAL A 155 4.98 -5.17 -13.43
N ALA A 156 4.89 -5.89 -14.55
CA ALA A 156 5.54 -5.45 -15.80
C ALA A 156 4.95 -4.13 -16.33
N LEU A 157 3.62 -3.95 -16.22
CA LEU A 157 2.94 -2.73 -16.63
C LEU A 157 3.34 -1.56 -15.75
N ASP A 158 3.30 -1.72 -14.43
CA ASP A 158 3.65 -0.66 -13.49
C ASP A 158 5.13 -0.21 -13.62
N ILE A 159 6.05 -1.16 -13.86
CA ILE A 159 7.45 -0.82 -14.16
C ILE A 159 7.55 0.00 -15.45
N LYS A 160 6.86 -0.40 -16.51
CA LYS A 160 6.83 0.33 -17.79
C LYS A 160 6.22 1.72 -17.64
N GLU A 161 5.29 1.88 -16.73
CA GLU A 161 4.65 3.15 -16.40
C GLU A 161 5.51 4.07 -15.53
N GLY A 162 6.61 3.59 -14.95
CA GLY A 162 7.55 4.38 -14.18
C GLY A 162 7.55 4.15 -12.68
N ALA A 163 7.12 2.96 -12.22
CA ALA A 163 7.34 2.55 -10.84
C ALA A 163 8.83 2.34 -10.55
N ASP A 164 9.34 2.93 -9.48
CA ASP A 164 10.73 2.76 -9.00
C ASP A 164 10.87 1.46 -8.18
N MET A 165 9.81 1.07 -7.52
CA MET A 165 9.72 -0.11 -6.66
C MET A 165 8.33 -0.73 -6.78
N VAL A 166 8.21 -2.01 -6.46
CA VAL A 166 6.94 -2.74 -6.47
C VAL A 166 6.68 -3.46 -5.17
N MET A 167 5.40 -3.65 -4.82
CA MET A 167 5.00 -4.31 -3.59
C MET A 167 4.06 -5.48 -3.86
N VAL A 168 4.28 -6.57 -3.13
CA VAL A 168 3.37 -7.71 -3.03
C VAL A 168 2.59 -7.63 -1.71
N LYS A 169 1.26 -7.68 -1.77
CA LYS A 169 0.36 -7.56 -0.63
C LYS A 169 -0.84 -8.51 -0.75
N PRO A 170 -1.13 -9.35 0.26
CA PRO A 170 -0.35 -9.65 1.47
C PRO A 170 1.01 -10.29 1.18
N GLY A 171 1.80 -10.52 2.21
CA GLY A 171 3.17 -11.03 2.07
C GLY A 171 3.33 -12.52 2.36
N MET A 172 3.01 -12.99 3.59
CA MET A 172 3.33 -14.36 4.05
C MET A 172 2.74 -15.47 3.16
N PRO A 173 1.47 -15.41 2.72
CA PRO A 173 0.89 -16.42 1.84
C PRO A 173 1.37 -16.33 0.38
N TYR A 174 2.16 -15.30 0.02
CA TYR A 174 2.56 -14.97 -1.36
C TYR A 174 4.09 -14.88 -1.52
N LEU A 175 4.84 -15.71 -0.79
CA LEU A 175 6.30 -15.78 -0.90
C LEU A 175 6.75 -16.23 -2.29
N ASP A 176 5.97 -17.08 -2.95
CA ASP A 176 6.13 -17.52 -4.33
C ASP A 176 6.05 -16.35 -5.32
N ILE A 177 5.09 -15.45 -5.11
CA ILE A 177 4.93 -14.24 -5.93
C ILE A 177 6.10 -13.27 -5.72
N ILE A 178 6.49 -13.04 -4.45
CA ILE A 178 7.67 -12.21 -4.13
C ILE A 178 8.89 -12.73 -4.85
N LYS A 179 9.14 -14.05 -4.78
CA LYS A 179 10.25 -14.71 -5.45
C LYS A 179 10.19 -14.54 -6.96
N SER A 180 9.05 -14.85 -7.57
CA SER A 180 8.85 -14.77 -9.02
C SER A 180 9.05 -13.36 -9.56
N VAL A 181 8.52 -12.34 -8.88
CA VAL A 181 8.70 -10.93 -9.22
C VAL A 181 10.18 -10.55 -9.13
N LYS A 182 10.85 -10.90 -8.02
CA LYS A 182 12.27 -10.59 -7.82
C LYS A 182 13.18 -11.21 -8.86
N GLU A 183 12.96 -12.47 -9.18
CA GLU A 183 13.76 -13.21 -10.17
C GLU A 183 13.57 -12.65 -11.59
N LYS A 184 12.32 -12.31 -11.94
CA LYS A 184 11.97 -11.86 -13.29
C LYS A 184 12.39 -10.42 -13.58
N PHE A 185 12.17 -9.49 -12.66
CA PHE A 185 12.29 -8.05 -12.97
C PHE A 185 13.53 -7.37 -12.38
N LYS A 186 14.19 -7.97 -11.38
CA LYS A 186 15.40 -7.41 -10.72
C LYS A 186 15.21 -6.01 -10.11
N ILE A 187 13.96 -5.56 -9.96
CA ILE A 187 13.57 -4.30 -9.31
C ILE A 187 13.57 -4.46 -7.78
N PRO A 188 13.63 -3.38 -6.99
CA PRO A 188 13.35 -3.46 -5.55
C PRO A 188 11.92 -3.95 -5.29
N VAL A 189 11.80 -5.04 -4.52
CA VAL A 189 10.52 -5.66 -4.15
C VAL A 189 10.25 -5.45 -2.68
N PHE A 190 9.10 -4.89 -2.36
CA PHE A 190 8.58 -4.77 -1.00
C PHE A 190 7.55 -5.88 -0.73
N ALA A 191 7.51 -6.34 0.51
CA ALA A 191 6.47 -7.25 1.00
C ALA A 191 5.68 -6.57 2.12
N TYR A 192 4.36 -6.71 2.12
CA TYR A 192 3.53 -6.20 3.21
C TYR A 192 3.03 -7.33 4.09
N GLN A 193 3.52 -7.38 5.33
CA GLN A 193 2.93 -8.21 6.37
C GLN A 193 1.69 -7.51 6.91
N VAL A 194 0.52 -7.87 6.40
CA VAL A 194 -0.72 -7.15 6.67
C VAL A 194 -1.30 -7.44 8.06
N SER A 195 -2.32 -6.68 8.43
CA SER A 195 -2.93 -6.73 9.77
C SER A 195 -3.40 -8.11 10.21
N GLY A 196 -3.94 -8.92 9.31
CA GLY A 196 -4.35 -10.30 9.62
C GLY A 196 -3.17 -11.22 9.88
N GLU A 197 -2.09 -11.09 9.12
CA GLU A 197 -0.86 -11.85 9.33
C GLU A 197 -0.24 -11.49 10.68
N TYR A 198 -0.12 -10.19 10.97
CA TYR A 198 0.31 -9.69 12.28
C TYR A 198 -0.55 -10.24 13.42
N SER A 199 -1.87 -10.15 13.30
CA SER A 199 -2.80 -10.58 14.35
C SER A 199 -2.75 -12.09 14.59
N LEU A 200 -2.54 -12.91 13.55
CA LEU A 200 -2.36 -14.36 13.71
C LEU A 200 -1.11 -14.68 14.53
N ILE A 201 0.01 -14.07 14.19
CA ILE A 201 1.29 -14.25 14.93
C ILE A 201 1.12 -13.74 16.37
N ALA A 202 0.62 -12.53 16.57
CA ALA A 202 0.44 -11.95 17.90
C ALA A 202 -0.48 -12.79 18.80
N ASN A 203 -1.59 -13.31 18.27
CA ASN A 203 -2.48 -14.21 19.01
C ASN A 203 -1.83 -15.56 19.31
N ALA A 204 -1.05 -16.12 18.39
CA ALA A 204 -0.34 -17.37 18.62
C ALA A 204 0.69 -17.25 19.76
N ILE A 205 1.43 -16.13 19.79
CA ILE A 205 2.37 -15.81 20.87
C ILE A 205 1.62 -15.62 22.20
N GLN A 206 0.56 -14.81 22.20
CA GLN A 206 -0.26 -14.56 23.39
C GLN A 206 -0.81 -15.86 24.01
N LYS A 207 -1.24 -16.80 23.16
CA LYS A 207 -1.75 -18.11 23.56
C LYS A 207 -0.65 -19.13 23.85
N LYS A 208 0.63 -18.74 23.76
CA LYS A 208 1.80 -19.62 23.98
C LYS A 208 1.84 -20.84 23.04
N LEU A 209 1.28 -20.73 21.84
CA LEU A 209 1.36 -21.76 20.80
C LEU A 209 2.73 -21.74 20.11
N VAL A 210 3.35 -20.56 20.03
CA VAL A 210 4.70 -20.31 19.52
C VAL A 210 5.40 -19.28 20.42
N ASN A 211 6.72 -19.20 20.35
CA ASN A 211 7.50 -18.16 21.02
C ASN A 211 7.65 -16.90 20.13
N GLU A 212 8.28 -15.83 20.64
CA GLU A 212 8.48 -14.57 19.92
C GLU A 212 9.44 -14.68 18.73
N ASP A 213 10.29 -15.73 18.65
CA ASP A 213 11.20 -15.91 17.52
C ASP A 213 10.48 -16.09 16.19
N ILE A 214 9.19 -16.48 16.21
CA ILE A 214 8.34 -16.57 15.02
C ILE A 214 8.22 -15.22 14.28
N ILE A 215 8.35 -14.09 14.99
CA ILE A 215 8.33 -12.76 14.37
C ILE A 215 9.53 -12.64 13.44
N TYR A 216 10.73 -12.92 13.96
CA TYR A 216 11.96 -12.88 13.18
C TYR A 216 11.93 -13.87 12.01
N GLU A 217 11.54 -15.12 12.28
CA GLU A 217 11.42 -16.16 11.24
C GLU A 217 10.50 -15.74 10.10
N SER A 218 9.34 -15.12 10.42
CA SER A 218 8.40 -14.63 9.41
C SER A 218 9.01 -13.52 8.54
N LEU A 219 9.76 -12.59 9.15
CA LEU A 219 10.45 -11.52 8.44
C LEU A 219 11.60 -12.05 7.56
N ILE A 220 12.36 -13.02 8.07
CA ILE A 220 13.41 -13.70 7.28
C ILE A 220 12.80 -14.48 6.11
N GLY A 221 11.59 -15.02 6.28
CA GLY A 221 10.83 -15.64 5.17
C GLY A 221 10.69 -14.71 3.96
N PHE A 222 10.31 -13.46 4.18
CA PHE A 222 10.23 -12.44 3.10
C PHE A 222 11.60 -12.14 2.48
N LYS A 223 12.63 -11.97 3.31
CA LYS A 223 14.00 -11.75 2.83
C LYS A 223 14.50 -12.91 1.98
N ARG A 224 14.29 -14.16 2.42
CA ARG A 224 14.64 -15.37 1.69
C ARG A 224 13.89 -15.48 0.36
N ALA A 225 12.63 -15.03 0.30
CA ALA A 225 11.85 -14.97 -0.95
C ALA A 225 12.36 -13.89 -1.91
N GLY A 226 13.18 -12.92 -1.44
CA GLY A 226 13.80 -11.90 -2.27
C GLY A 226 13.31 -10.47 -2.01
N ALA A 227 12.50 -10.25 -0.97
CA ALA A 227 12.09 -8.89 -0.61
C ALA A 227 13.28 -8.04 -0.19
N ASN A 228 13.36 -6.82 -0.71
CA ASN A 228 14.36 -5.82 -0.36
C ASN A 228 13.97 -5.08 0.92
N ALA A 229 12.67 -4.85 1.12
CA ALA A 229 12.12 -4.24 2.32
C ALA A 229 10.78 -4.87 2.70
N ILE A 230 10.38 -4.68 3.95
CA ILE A 230 9.17 -5.26 4.52
C ILE A 230 8.40 -4.16 5.26
N VAL A 231 7.12 -4.00 4.93
CA VAL A 231 6.20 -3.19 5.72
C VAL A 231 5.54 -4.11 6.75
N SER A 232 5.71 -3.82 8.02
CA SER A 232 5.20 -4.66 9.10
C SER A 232 4.80 -3.83 10.33
N TYR A 233 3.78 -4.29 11.03
CA TYR A 233 3.39 -3.75 12.35
C TYR A 233 4.39 -4.09 13.45
N TYR A 234 5.37 -4.98 13.19
CA TYR A 234 6.48 -5.28 14.10
C TYR A 234 7.68 -4.33 13.95
N ALA A 235 7.62 -3.34 13.07
CA ALA A 235 8.74 -2.43 12.81
C ALA A 235 9.20 -1.67 14.06
N ASP A 236 8.30 -1.37 15.00
CA ASP A 236 8.59 -0.74 16.30
C ASP A 236 9.37 -1.63 17.28
N ARG A 237 9.49 -2.93 16.98
CA ARG A 237 10.20 -3.92 17.82
C ARG A 237 11.47 -4.45 17.17
N ILE A 238 11.84 -3.92 16.03
CA ILE A 238 12.91 -4.50 15.19
C ILE A 238 14.24 -4.59 15.95
N ASP A 239 14.58 -3.59 16.76
CA ASP A 239 15.80 -3.56 17.57
C ASP A 239 15.87 -4.70 18.60
N LYS A 240 14.73 -5.24 19.01
CA LYS A 240 14.64 -6.38 19.94
C LYS A 240 14.63 -7.73 19.22
N ILE A 241 14.27 -7.72 17.94
CA ILE A 241 14.05 -8.91 17.12
C ILE A 241 15.33 -9.27 16.34
N ILE A 242 16.04 -8.27 15.81
CA ILE A 242 17.32 -8.46 15.12
C ILE A 242 18.42 -8.45 16.20
N LYS A 243 18.99 -9.62 16.41
CA LYS A 243 20.18 -9.82 17.27
C LYS A 243 21.45 -9.71 16.44
#